data_d7c0f71ec4d1fadf90dca74021ae8ab6
#
_entry.id   d7c0f71ec4d1fadf90dca74021ae8ab6
#
_cell.length_a   1.000
_cell.length_b   1.000
_cell.length_c   1.000
_cell.angle_alpha   90.00
_cell.angle_beta   90.00
_cell.angle_gamma   90.00
#
_symmetry.space_group_name_H-M   'P 1'
#
loop_
_entity.id
_entity.type
_entity.pdbx_description
1 polymer ?
#
loop_
_entity_poly.entity_id
_entity_poly.type
_entity_poly.pdbx_seq_one_letter_code
_entity_poly.pdbx_strand_id
1 'polypeptide(L)'
;NNSNAHQFQNMLFLLGDQMGHSAVVTEVKAELYRTDPEVENFDTAALCVRTASGVPVWYYTTHNCLHEELGPVSEFHFEKAVIRLNPERIDHEHGNYQICWKDGRIEEAGAMPESGESFKLDEAITCAKKNQNGGKQHPVCTIQAALSHLETVRRLSELEISDIDRDMVEEEHIN
;
A
#
# COMPACT_ATOMS: atom_id res chain seq x y z
N ASN A 1 9.84 -4.90 6.49
CA ASN A 1 9.10 -3.72 6.89
C ASN A 1 7.60 -3.97 6.80
N ASN A 2 6.92 -4.10 7.95
CA ASN A 2 5.54 -4.58 7.99
C ASN A 2 4.50 -3.43 7.85
N SER A 3 4.79 -2.24 8.37
CA SER A 3 3.80 -1.17 8.44
C SER A 3 3.36 -0.63 7.08
N ASN A 4 4.26 -0.53 6.12
CA ASN A 4 3.95 0.01 4.79
C ASN A 4 3.58 -1.07 3.75
N ALA A 5 3.70 -2.35 4.11
CA ALA A 5 3.41 -3.47 3.22
C ALA A 5 1.93 -3.53 2.80
N HIS A 6 1.03 -3.15 3.71
CA HIS A 6 -0.41 -3.25 3.48
C HIS A 6 -0.89 -2.31 2.37
N GLN A 7 -0.41 -1.07 2.34
CA GLN A 7 -0.81 -0.09 1.32
C GLN A 7 -0.36 -0.53 -0.07
N PHE A 8 0.89 -0.97 -0.19
CA PHE A 8 1.40 -1.48 -1.46
C PHE A 8 0.65 -2.74 -1.93
N GLN A 9 0.40 -3.69 -1.01
CA GLN A 9 -0.41 -4.87 -1.31
C GLN A 9 -1.82 -4.50 -1.76
N ASN A 10 -2.46 -3.52 -1.12
CA ASN A 10 -3.78 -3.05 -1.50
C ASN A 10 -3.80 -2.48 -2.92
N MET A 11 -2.79 -1.70 -3.32
CA MET A 11 -2.68 -1.20 -4.69
C MET A 11 -2.59 -2.32 -5.70
N LEU A 12 -1.76 -3.34 -5.46
CA LEU A 12 -1.64 -4.50 -6.35
C LEU A 12 -2.95 -5.31 -6.39
N PHE A 13 -3.63 -5.43 -5.26
CA PHE A 13 -4.91 -6.14 -5.17
C PHE A 13 -6.01 -5.44 -5.97
N LEU A 14 -6.11 -4.11 -5.86
CA LEU A 14 -7.09 -3.30 -6.61
C LEU A 14 -6.86 -3.34 -8.12
N LEU A 15 -5.62 -3.58 -8.56
CA LEU A 15 -5.25 -3.71 -9.97
C LEU A 15 -5.34 -5.15 -10.48
N GLY A 16 -5.78 -6.09 -9.65
CA GLY A 16 -5.99 -7.48 -10.03
C GLY A 16 -7.11 -7.62 -11.06
N ASP A 17 -7.05 -8.70 -11.83
CA ASP A 17 -8.02 -9.02 -12.89
C ASP A 17 -9.32 -9.61 -12.35
N GLN A 18 -9.29 -10.16 -11.14
CA GLN A 18 -10.44 -10.71 -10.43
C GLN A 18 -10.24 -10.71 -8.92
N MET A 19 -11.34 -10.87 -8.20
CA MET A 19 -11.31 -10.93 -6.73
C MET A 19 -10.40 -12.07 -6.24
N GLY A 20 -9.54 -11.76 -5.27
CA GLY A 20 -8.56 -12.71 -4.72
C GLY A 20 -7.25 -12.83 -5.50
N HIS A 21 -7.09 -12.08 -6.59
CA HIS A 21 -5.85 -12.00 -7.36
C HIS A 21 -5.29 -10.58 -7.34
N SER A 22 -4.02 -10.46 -7.08
CA SER A 22 -3.30 -9.20 -7.25
C SER A 22 -2.70 -9.11 -8.65
N ALA A 23 -2.52 -7.89 -9.14
CA ALA A 23 -1.88 -7.65 -10.43
C ALA A 23 -0.49 -8.28 -10.49
N VAL A 24 -0.17 -8.93 -11.59
CA VAL A 24 1.15 -9.49 -11.83
C VAL A 24 2.15 -8.37 -12.10
N VAL A 25 3.23 -8.34 -11.33
CA VAL A 25 4.33 -7.38 -11.47
C VAL A 25 5.32 -7.88 -12.52
N THR A 26 5.58 -7.07 -13.54
CA THR A 26 6.53 -7.38 -14.63
C THR A 26 7.85 -6.65 -14.49
N GLU A 27 7.84 -5.41 -13.96
CA GLU A 27 9.02 -4.58 -13.80
C GLU A 27 9.00 -3.90 -12.43
N VAL A 28 10.15 -3.82 -11.78
CA VAL A 28 10.37 -3.08 -10.53
C VAL A 28 11.57 -2.18 -10.74
N LYS A 29 11.41 -0.90 -10.52
CA LYS A 29 12.47 0.09 -10.37
C LYS A 29 12.33 0.70 -9.00
N ALA A 30 13.43 0.83 -8.29
CA ALA A 30 13.40 1.39 -6.96
C ALA A 30 14.70 2.10 -6.63
N GLU A 31 14.57 3.09 -5.76
CA GLU A 31 15.64 3.71 -5.02
C GLU A 31 15.39 3.42 -3.54
N LEU A 32 16.38 2.83 -2.88
CA LEU A 32 16.30 2.40 -1.49
C LEU A 32 17.32 3.19 -0.68
N TYR A 33 16.87 3.80 0.39
CA TYR A 33 17.70 4.64 1.23
C TYR A 33 17.66 4.17 2.68
N ARG A 34 18.79 4.39 3.37
CA ARG A 34 18.93 4.17 4.79
C ARG A 34 19.42 5.47 5.43
N THR A 35 18.60 6.03 6.30
CA THR A 35 18.90 7.25 7.05
C THR A 35 19.35 6.93 8.47
N ASP A 36 18.83 5.82 9.04
CA ASP A 36 19.23 5.32 10.35
C ASP A 36 20.27 4.21 10.21
N PRO A 37 21.53 4.42 10.67
CA PRO A 37 22.58 3.41 10.56
C PRO A 37 22.37 2.17 11.45
N GLU A 38 21.43 2.20 12.40
CA GLU A 38 21.07 1.06 13.23
C GLU A 38 20.12 0.08 12.52
N VAL A 39 19.54 0.50 11.38
CA VAL A 39 18.66 -0.32 10.56
C VAL A 39 19.49 -1.12 9.54
N GLU A 40 19.36 -2.45 9.54
CA GLU A 40 20.08 -3.31 8.57
C GLU A 40 19.60 -3.12 7.12
N ASN A 41 18.32 -2.79 6.96
CA ASN A 41 17.67 -2.66 5.66
C ASN A 41 17.40 -1.17 5.34
N PHE A 42 16.69 -0.88 4.27
CA PHE A 42 16.23 0.48 3.98
C PHE A 42 15.09 0.87 4.93
N ASP A 43 15.03 2.13 5.26
CA ASP A 43 13.94 2.78 6.00
C ASP A 43 13.09 3.70 5.10
N THR A 44 13.63 4.06 3.95
CA THR A 44 13.00 4.94 2.97
C THR A 44 13.12 4.34 1.58
N ALA A 45 12.02 4.39 0.81
CA ALA A 45 12.01 3.83 -0.54
C ALA A 45 11.11 4.61 -1.49
N ALA A 46 11.55 4.74 -2.74
CA ALA A 46 10.77 5.19 -3.87
C ALA A 46 10.67 4.06 -4.89
N LEU A 47 9.47 3.58 -5.18
CA LEU A 47 9.21 2.46 -6.08
C LEU A 47 8.43 2.92 -7.30
N CYS A 48 8.80 2.38 -8.47
CA CYS A 48 7.97 2.37 -9.66
C CYS A 48 7.81 0.92 -10.10
N VAL A 49 6.60 0.40 -10.00
CA VAL A 49 6.28 -0.97 -10.38
C VAL A 49 5.34 -0.94 -11.58
N ARG A 50 5.60 -1.76 -12.59
CA ARG A 50 4.73 -1.93 -13.74
C ARG A 50 4.02 -3.28 -13.67
N THR A 51 2.72 -3.26 -13.87
CA THR A 51 1.91 -4.48 -13.91
C THR A 51 1.84 -5.08 -15.31
N ALA A 52 1.43 -6.34 -15.43
CA ALA A 52 1.23 -7.01 -16.71
C ALA A 52 0.15 -6.33 -17.60
N SER A 53 -0.81 -5.64 -16.99
CA SER A 53 -1.79 -4.79 -17.70
C SER A 53 -1.20 -3.46 -18.19
N GLY A 54 0.08 -3.17 -17.87
CA GLY A 54 0.77 -1.94 -18.25
C GLY A 54 0.56 -0.77 -17.30
N VAL A 55 -0.26 -0.92 -16.27
CA VAL A 55 -0.51 0.15 -15.28
C VAL A 55 0.72 0.33 -14.39
N PRO A 56 1.28 1.55 -14.29
CA PRO A 56 2.33 1.85 -13.34
C PRO A 56 1.76 2.08 -11.94
N VAL A 57 2.50 1.63 -10.93
CA VAL A 57 2.26 1.94 -9.51
C VAL A 57 3.48 2.68 -8.99
N TRP A 58 3.26 3.91 -8.55
CA TRP A 58 4.26 4.71 -7.84
C TRP A 58 4.00 4.59 -6.35
N TYR A 59 5.03 4.27 -5.59
CA TYR A 59 4.91 4.07 -4.16
C TYR A 59 6.10 4.68 -3.43
N TYR A 60 5.82 5.58 -2.51
CA TYR A 60 6.81 6.25 -1.69
C TYR A 60 6.54 5.93 -0.23
N THR A 61 7.57 5.58 0.50
CA THR A 61 7.44 5.21 1.90
C THR A 61 8.69 5.60 2.69
N THR A 62 8.50 6.05 3.91
CA THR A 62 9.57 6.29 4.86
C THR A 62 9.12 5.92 6.28
N HIS A 63 10.06 5.50 7.11
CA HIS A 63 9.88 5.37 8.55
C HIS A 63 10.51 6.54 9.31
N ASN A 64 11.31 7.35 8.64
CA ASN A 64 11.95 8.52 9.18
C ASN A 64 11.21 9.77 8.70
N CYS A 65 10.19 10.17 9.45
CA CYS A 65 9.42 11.37 9.20
C CYS A 65 9.14 12.07 10.53
N LEU A 66 9.33 13.38 10.56
CA LEU A 66 9.01 14.23 11.71
C LEU A 66 7.54 14.13 12.17
N HIS A 67 6.66 13.82 11.23
CA HIS A 67 5.24 13.65 11.50
C HIS A 67 4.91 12.17 11.50
N GLU A 68 4.70 11.60 12.68
CA GLU A 68 4.34 10.18 12.86
C GLU A 68 3.14 9.74 12.00
N GLU A 69 2.38 10.70 11.54
CA GLU A 69 1.09 10.52 10.91
C GLU A 69 1.03 11.01 9.45
N LEU A 70 2.15 11.04 8.72
CA LEU A 70 2.16 11.39 7.30
C LEU A 70 1.72 10.20 6.43
N GLY A 71 0.47 10.21 6.01
CA GLY A 71 -0.09 9.18 5.12
C GLY A 71 -1.04 8.21 5.81
N PRO A 72 -1.57 7.24 5.10
CA PRO A 72 -1.39 7.12 3.66
C PRO A 72 -2.15 8.20 2.88
N VAL A 73 -1.50 8.77 1.85
CA VAL A 73 -2.15 9.55 0.80
C VAL A 73 -2.07 8.73 -0.47
N SER A 74 -3.18 8.54 -1.17
CA SER A 74 -3.23 7.72 -2.38
C SER A 74 -4.04 8.38 -3.48
N GLU A 75 -3.58 8.23 -4.72
CA GLU A 75 -4.29 8.65 -5.91
C GLU A 75 -4.47 7.48 -6.87
N PHE A 76 -5.69 7.32 -7.38
CA PHE A 76 -6.04 6.34 -8.39
C PHE A 76 -6.48 7.08 -9.66
N HIS A 77 -5.67 7.00 -10.71
CA HIS A 77 -5.87 7.74 -11.94
C HIS A 77 -6.68 6.91 -12.95
N PHE A 78 -7.85 7.41 -13.30
CA PHE A 78 -8.73 6.85 -14.32
C PHE A 78 -8.82 7.78 -15.54
N GLU A 79 -9.42 7.28 -16.60
CA GLU A 79 -9.61 8.06 -17.82
C GLU A 79 -10.41 9.36 -17.60
N LYS A 80 -11.44 9.34 -16.74
CA LYS A 80 -12.38 10.45 -16.53
C LYS A 80 -12.24 11.15 -15.19
N ALA A 81 -11.56 10.56 -14.23
CA ALA A 81 -11.44 11.09 -12.87
C ALA A 81 -10.14 10.62 -12.19
N VAL A 82 -9.80 11.30 -11.10
CA VAL A 82 -8.81 10.83 -10.12
C VAL A 82 -9.55 10.62 -8.81
N ILE A 83 -9.42 9.44 -8.20
CA ILE A 83 -9.88 9.20 -6.83
C ILE A 83 -8.71 9.46 -5.91
N ARG A 84 -8.90 10.32 -4.92
CA ARG A 84 -7.91 10.68 -3.92
C ARG A 84 -8.35 10.18 -2.54
N LEU A 85 -7.43 9.57 -1.82
CA LEU A 85 -7.58 9.26 -0.41
C LEU A 85 -6.76 10.25 0.42
N ASN A 86 -7.39 10.88 1.39
CA ASN A 86 -6.79 11.87 2.30
C ASN A 86 -6.05 13.01 1.59
N PRO A 87 -6.67 13.73 0.65
CA PRO A 87 -5.97 14.74 -0.14
C PRO A 87 -5.45 15.92 0.70
N GLU A 88 -6.08 16.24 1.80
CA GLU A 88 -5.74 17.37 2.68
C GLU A 88 -5.20 16.96 4.05
N ARG A 89 -5.29 15.74 4.38
CA ARG A 89 -4.68 15.07 5.50
C ARG A 89 -4.57 15.83 6.83
N ILE A 90 -5.65 16.13 7.48
CA ILE A 90 -5.65 16.91 8.73
C ILE A 90 -6.11 16.08 9.94
N ASP A 91 -6.85 15.00 9.77
CA ASP A 91 -7.17 14.10 10.86
C ASP A 91 -7.19 12.63 10.43
N HIS A 92 -6.78 11.77 11.34
CA HIS A 92 -6.50 10.35 11.11
C HIS A 92 -7.70 9.46 11.36
N GLU A 93 -8.76 9.99 11.89
CA GLU A 93 -9.86 9.15 12.38
C GLU A 93 -10.69 8.56 11.25
N HIS A 94 -10.71 9.19 10.06
CA HIS A 94 -11.56 8.71 8.96
C HIS A 94 -10.95 9.08 7.60
N GLY A 95 -10.41 8.10 6.91
CA GLY A 95 -9.97 8.28 5.53
C GLY A 95 -11.14 8.71 4.64
N ASN A 96 -11.03 9.92 4.07
CA ASN A 96 -12.02 10.43 3.14
C ASN A 96 -11.56 10.23 1.70
N TYR A 97 -12.47 9.70 0.86
CA TYR A 97 -12.25 9.61 -0.57
C TYR A 97 -12.93 10.77 -1.29
N GLN A 98 -12.19 11.37 -2.21
CA GLN A 98 -12.70 12.37 -3.13
C GLN A 98 -12.59 11.87 -4.57
N ILE A 99 -13.62 12.11 -5.37
CA ILE A 99 -13.61 11.86 -6.81
C ILE A 99 -13.45 13.21 -7.51
N CYS A 100 -12.26 13.44 -8.07
CA CYS A 100 -11.94 14.65 -8.83
C CYS A 100 -12.14 14.37 -10.32
N TRP A 101 -13.24 14.81 -10.89
CA TRP A 101 -13.56 14.63 -12.30
C TRP A 101 -12.73 15.56 -13.20
N LYS A 102 -12.41 15.11 -14.40
CA LYS A 102 -11.67 15.95 -15.38
C LYS A 102 -12.45 17.18 -15.87
N ASP A 103 -13.74 17.23 -15.65
CA ASP A 103 -14.60 18.40 -15.93
C ASP A 103 -14.60 19.44 -14.79
N GLY A 104 -13.83 19.21 -13.74
CA GLY A 104 -13.67 20.11 -12.60
C GLY A 104 -14.63 19.87 -11.44
N ARG A 105 -15.55 18.92 -11.53
CA ARG A 105 -16.41 18.53 -10.40
C ARG A 105 -15.60 17.75 -9.37
N ILE A 106 -15.92 17.98 -8.09
CA ILE A 106 -15.39 17.21 -6.97
C ILE A 106 -16.60 16.63 -6.21
N GLU A 107 -16.52 15.34 -5.92
CA GLU A 107 -17.54 14.61 -5.18
C GLU A 107 -16.88 13.91 -3.98
N GLU A 108 -17.47 14.06 -2.80
CA GLU A 108 -17.07 13.26 -1.64
C GLU A 108 -17.64 11.85 -1.76
N ALA A 109 -16.77 10.85 -1.76
CA ALA A 109 -17.17 9.45 -1.88
C ALA A 109 -17.36 8.76 -0.51
N GLY A 110 -17.32 9.54 0.58
CA GLY A 110 -17.51 9.07 1.94
C GLY A 110 -16.25 8.54 2.61
N ALA A 111 -16.40 8.19 3.87
CA ALA A 111 -15.34 7.64 4.69
C ALA A 111 -15.14 6.14 4.43
N MET A 112 -13.94 5.64 4.72
CA MET A 112 -13.72 4.20 4.78
C MET A 112 -14.65 3.57 5.82
N PRO A 113 -15.32 2.45 5.48
CA PRO A 113 -16.10 1.74 6.49
C PRO A 113 -15.16 1.28 7.61
N GLU A 114 -15.60 1.41 8.85
CA GLU A 114 -14.90 0.84 9.99
C GLU A 114 -14.82 -0.68 9.78
N SER A 115 -13.64 -1.18 9.45
CA SER A 115 -13.38 -2.60 9.50
C SER A 115 -13.01 -2.94 10.93
N GLY A 116 -13.90 -3.59 11.67
CA GLY A 116 -13.55 -4.10 12.99
C GLY A 116 -12.29 -4.97 12.91
N GLU A 117 -11.43 -4.90 13.92
CA GLU A 117 -10.18 -5.69 13.98
C GLU A 117 -10.42 -7.20 13.79
N SER A 118 -11.62 -7.67 14.15
CA SER A 118 -12.04 -9.07 14.01
C SER A 118 -12.42 -9.47 12.58
N PHE A 119 -12.58 -8.54 11.63
CA PHE A 119 -13.10 -8.85 10.28
C PHE A 119 -12.35 -9.99 9.58
N LYS A 120 -11.02 -9.97 9.62
CA LYS A 120 -10.17 -11.01 9.00
C LYS A 120 -10.34 -12.37 9.67
N LEU A 121 -10.50 -12.37 11.00
CA LEU A 121 -10.73 -13.59 11.78
C LEU A 121 -12.13 -14.15 11.50
N ASP A 122 -13.15 -13.30 11.47
CA ASP A 122 -14.53 -13.69 11.17
C ASP A 122 -14.66 -14.26 9.75
N GLU A 123 -13.97 -13.68 8.78
CA GLU A 123 -13.89 -14.20 7.43
C GLU A 123 -13.23 -15.59 7.40
N ALA A 124 -12.09 -15.77 8.06
CA ALA A 124 -11.39 -17.04 8.13
C ALA A 124 -12.24 -18.12 8.79
N ILE A 125 -12.92 -17.81 9.91
CA ILE A 125 -13.84 -18.71 10.60
C ILE A 125 -15.02 -19.10 9.68
N THR A 126 -15.58 -18.12 8.97
CA THR A 126 -16.69 -18.34 8.04
C THR A 126 -16.29 -19.26 6.90
N CYS A 127 -15.12 -19.04 6.29
CA CYS A 127 -14.57 -19.90 5.26
C CYS A 127 -14.33 -21.33 5.78
N ALA A 128 -13.73 -21.47 6.98
CA ALA A 128 -13.48 -22.77 7.60
C ALA A 128 -14.78 -23.54 7.83
N LYS A 129 -15.81 -22.91 8.41
CA LYS A 129 -17.12 -23.52 8.67
C LYS A 129 -17.80 -23.97 7.38
N LYS A 130 -17.77 -23.16 6.32
CA LYS A 130 -18.36 -23.53 5.03
C LYS A 130 -17.62 -24.68 4.38
N ASN A 131 -16.30 -24.72 4.46
CA ASN A 131 -15.48 -25.78 3.89
C ASN A 131 -15.67 -27.11 4.65
N GLN A 132 -15.86 -27.10 5.98
CA GLN A 132 -16.21 -28.29 6.75
C GLN A 132 -17.54 -28.91 6.31
N ASN A 133 -18.46 -28.11 5.81
CA ASN A 133 -19.77 -28.55 5.30
C ASN A 133 -19.77 -28.88 3.80
N GLY A 134 -18.60 -29.13 3.20
CA GLY A 134 -18.45 -29.50 1.78
C GLY A 134 -18.45 -28.33 0.79
N GLY A 135 -18.45 -27.09 1.28
CA GLY A 135 -18.27 -25.89 0.45
C GLY A 135 -16.82 -25.72 0.02
N LYS A 136 -16.60 -24.84 -0.97
CA LYS A 136 -15.27 -24.38 -1.39
C LYS A 136 -15.26 -22.86 -1.33
N GLN A 137 -14.99 -22.30 -0.18
CA GLN A 137 -14.86 -20.86 0.00
C GLN A 137 -13.44 -20.51 0.43
N HIS A 138 -12.87 -19.50 -0.19
CA HIS A 138 -11.57 -18.94 0.16
C HIS A 138 -11.76 -17.53 0.72
N PRO A 139 -10.91 -17.09 1.67
CA PRO A 139 -10.88 -15.69 2.09
C PRO A 139 -10.49 -14.81 0.91
N VAL A 140 -10.90 -13.55 0.95
CA VAL A 140 -10.58 -12.58 -0.12
C VAL A 140 -9.07 -12.37 -0.23
N CYS A 141 -8.39 -12.26 0.91
CA CYS A 141 -6.93 -12.14 0.95
C CYS A 141 -6.30 -13.54 1.11
N THR A 142 -5.96 -14.17 -0.01
CA THR A 142 -5.29 -15.47 -0.06
C THR A 142 -3.77 -15.31 -0.13
N ILE A 143 -3.04 -16.41 0.10
CA ILE A 143 -1.59 -16.46 -0.17
C ILE A 143 -1.33 -16.13 -1.65
N GLN A 144 -2.18 -16.58 -2.56
CA GLN A 144 -2.08 -16.29 -3.99
C GLN A 144 -2.14 -14.78 -4.26
N ALA A 145 -3.03 -14.06 -3.58
CA ALA A 145 -3.12 -12.60 -3.71
C ALA A 145 -1.84 -11.89 -3.22
N ALA A 146 -1.11 -12.47 -2.28
CA ALA A 146 0.11 -11.89 -1.73
C ALA A 146 1.37 -12.15 -2.58
N LEU A 147 1.33 -13.07 -3.57
CA LEU A 147 2.53 -13.47 -4.32
C LEU A 147 3.18 -12.32 -5.08
N SER A 148 2.40 -11.42 -5.67
CA SER A 148 2.94 -10.25 -6.40
C SER A 148 3.70 -9.29 -5.49
N HIS A 149 3.21 -9.09 -4.28
CA HIS A 149 3.92 -8.31 -3.27
C HIS A 149 5.22 -9.01 -2.86
N LEU A 150 5.15 -10.30 -2.54
CA LEU A 150 6.32 -11.08 -2.13
C LEU A 150 7.40 -11.06 -3.22
N GLU A 151 7.02 -11.23 -4.49
CA GLU A 151 7.95 -11.17 -5.62
C GLU A 151 8.58 -9.77 -5.75
N THR A 152 7.80 -8.70 -5.50
CA THR A 152 8.35 -7.35 -5.49
C THR A 152 9.38 -7.19 -4.38
N VAL A 153 9.08 -7.62 -3.16
CA VAL A 153 10.02 -7.57 -2.03
C VAL A 153 11.29 -8.37 -2.32
N ARG A 154 11.16 -9.55 -2.94
CA ARG A 154 12.32 -10.34 -3.37
C ARG A 154 13.22 -9.57 -4.34
N ARG A 155 12.63 -8.89 -5.32
CA ARG A 155 13.41 -8.06 -6.26
C ARG A 155 14.06 -6.85 -5.59
N LEU A 156 13.38 -6.23 -4.62
CA LEU A 156 13.96 -5.13 -3.84
C LEU A 156 15.17 -5.58 -3.02
N SER A 157 15.15 -6.80 -2.48
CA SER A 157 16.28 -7.33 -1.71
C SER A 157 17.57 -7.58 -2.52
N GLU A 158 17.48 -7.52 -3.84
CA GLU A 158 18.62 -7.64 -4.77
C GLU A 158 19.20 -6.27 -5.16
N LEU A 159 18.56 -5.17 -4.74
CA LEU A 159 19.00 -3.81 -5.06
C LEU A 159 19.96 -3.25 -4.00
N GLU A 160 20.81 -2.34 -4.44
CA GLU A 160 21.70 -1.60 -3.55
C GLU A 160 20.90 -0.61 -2.70
N ILE A 161 21.29 -0.48 -1.43
CA ILE A 161 20.76 0.49 -0.49
C ILE A 161 21.79 1.61 -0.37
N SER A 162 21.33 2.85 -0.60
CA SER A 162 22.17 4.04 -0.45
C SER A 162 22.05 4.59 0.97
N ASP A 163 23.19 4.72 1.65
CA ASP A 163 23.23 5.41 2.93
C ASP A 163 23.10 6.92 2.72
N ILE A 164 22.24 7.57 3.50
CA ILE A 164 22.13 9.03 3.52
C ILE A 164 23.13 9.57 4.54
N ASP A 165 23.90 10.58 4.13
CA ASP A 165 24.88 11.23 4.99
C ASP A 165 24.14 11.87 6.19
N ARG A 166 24.66 11.66 7.39
CA ARG A 166 24.09 12.23 8.62
C ARG A 166 23.97 13.75 8.60
N ASP A 167 24.89 14.42 7.91
CA ASP A 167 24.86 15.88 7.77
C ASP A 167 23.64 16.38 6.94
N MET A 168 22.94 15.46 6.27
CA MET A 168 21.73 15.73 5.50
C MET A 168 20.44 15.37 6.25
N VAL A 169 20.53 14.84 7.45
CA VAL A 169 19.40 14.40 8.28
C VAL A 169 19.26 15.37 9.46
N GLU A 170 18.11 16.03 9.56
CA GLU A 170 17.76 16.79 10.77
C GLU A 170 17.09 15.86 11.77
N GLU A 171 17.64 15.78 12.97
CA GLU A 171 17.03 15.05 14.09
C GLU A 171 16.24 16.04 14.96
N GLU A 172 14.93 15.88 15.07
CA GLU A 172 14.09 16.61 15.99
C GLU A 172 13.65 15.69 17.13
N HIS A 173 14.07 15.99 18.36
CA HIS A 173 13.57 15.30 19.54
C HIS A 173 12.24 15.92 19.98
N ILE A 174 11.16 15.23 19.70
CA ILE A 174 9.83 15.57 20.22
C ILE A 174 9.77 15.10 21.67
N ASN A 175 9.76 16.06 22.61
CA ASN A 175 9.61 15.80 24.05
C ASN A 175 8.15 15.57 24.44
#